data_9f28de3b14970dbe37bb8b63e2ed489d
#
_entry.id   9f28de3b14970dbe37bb8b63e2ed489d
#
_cell.length_a   1.000
_cell.length_b   1.000
_cell.length_c   1.000
_cell.angle_alpha   90.00
_cell.angle_beta   90.00
_cell.angle_gamma   90.00
#
_symmetry.space_group_name_H-M   'P 1'
#
loop_
_entity.id
_entity.type
_entity.pdbx_description
1 polymer ?
#
loop_
_entity_poly.entity_id
_entity_poly.type
_entity_poly.pdbx_seq_one_letter_code
_entity_poly.pdbx_strand_id
1 'polypeptide(L)'
;MGKLSKELSPQIFSRMKILGDMDIAVQRQPQDGHYSYLAKNHSRFDLRISTIPAQKGEKMVLRLLDQIPVTHNLEALGFFEEDLSVLKNACRATSWMVIMVGPTGSGKTTTLYSMLNLINSPSRNILTIENPVE
;
A
#
# COMPACT_ATOMS: atom_id res chain seq x y z
N MET A 1 11.19 -17.01 -15.31
CA MET A 1 11.64 -15.64 -15.57
C MET A 1 11.44 -15.35 -17.05
N GLY A 2 10.59 -14.38 -17.42
CA GLY A 2 10.39 -13.96 -18.80
C GLY A 2 11.51 -13.01 -19.25
N LYS A 3 11.87 -13.08 -20.55
CA LYS A 3 12.80 -12.10 -21.16
C LYS A 3 11.99 -11.19 -22.06
N LEU A 4 12.17 -9.88 -21.92
CA LEU A 4 11.65 -8.88 -22.84
C LEU A 4 12.65 -8.68 -24.00
N SER A 5 12.13 -8.47 -25.22
CA SER A 5 13.00 -8.10 -26.34
C SER A 5 13.61 -6.72 -26.10
N LYS A 6 14.84 -6.50 -26.61
CA LYS A 6 15.52 -5.20 -26.50
C LYS A 6 14.75 -4.06 -27.19
N GLU A 7 13.95 -4.38 -28.19
CA GLU A 7 13.17 -3.39 -28.96
C GLU A 7 11.94 -2.91 -28.20
N LEU A 8 11.30 -3.78 -27.40
CA LEU A 8 10.13 -3.43 -26.61
C LEU A 8 10.47 -2.75 -25.28
N SER A 9 11.66 -2.98 -24.75
CA SER A 9 12.08 -2.44 -23.46
C SER A 9 11.93 -0.91 -23.34
N PRO A 10 12.44 -0.09 -24.28
CA PRO A 10 12.30 1.37 -24.18
C PRO A 10 10.85 1.84 -24.19
N GLN A 11 10.00 1.20 -24.99
CA GLN A 11 8.59 1.54 -25.12
C GLN A 11 7.84 1.24 -23.80
N ILE A 12 8.15 0.11 -23.17
CA ILE A 12 7.57 -0.27 -21.88
C ILE A 12 8.01 0.72 -20.80
N PHE A 13 9.29 1.06 -20.73
CA PHE A 13 9.82 2.02 -19.76
C PHE A 13 9.14 3.39 -19.91
N SER A 14 9.08 3.94 -21.14
CA SER A 14 8.41 5.21 -21.41
C SER A 14 6.93 5.15 -21.00
N ARG A 15 6.24 4.08 -21.35
CA ARG A 15 4.82 3.93 -21.00
C ARG A 15 4.59 3.87 -19.50
N MET A 16 5.43 3.12 -18.78
CA MET A 16 5.35 3.03 -17.32
C MET A 16 5.68 4.34 -16.63
N LYS A 17 6.67 5.10 -17.14
CA LYS A 17 6.96 6.45 -16.65
C LYS A 17 5.79 7.39 -16.82
N ILE A 18 5.16 7.41 -18.00
CA ILE A 18 3.96 8.24 -18.24
C ILE A 18 2.82 7.84 -17.28
N LEU A 19 2.56 6.55 -17.12
CA LEU A 19 1.51 6.07 -16.23
C LEU A 19 1.77 6.42 -14.76
N GLY A 20 3.04 6.43 -14.34
CA GLY A 20 3.46 6.75 -12.99
C GLY A 20 3.72 8.24 -12.74
N ASP A 21 3.36 9.12 -13.68
CA ASP A 21 3.60 10.58 -13.61
C ASP A 21 5.08 10.93 -13.41
N MET A 22 5.96 10.18 -14.10
CA MET A 22 7.41 10.38 -14.08
C MET A 22 7.89 11.02 -15.38
N ASP A 23 9.00 11.74 -15.32
CA ASP A 23 9.62 12.37 -16.49
C ASP A 23 10.32 11.33 -17.37
N ILE A 24 9.88 11.22 -18.63
CA ILE A 24 10.49 10.31 -19.62
C ILE A 24 11.86 10.77 -20.13
N ALA A 25 12.16 12.06 -20.05
CA ALA A 25 13.43 12.60 -20.50
C ALA A 25 14.56 12.35 -19.50
N VAL A 26 14.22 12.19 -18.23
CA VAL A 26 15.19 11.93 -17.16
C VAL A 26 15.49 10.44 -17.09
N GLN A 27 16.72 10.05 -17.47
CA GLN A 27 17.16 8.64 -17.49
C GLN A 27 18.32 8.35 -16.52
N ARG A 28 18.96 9.41 -15.98
CA ARG A 28 20.17 9.29 -15.16
C ARG A 28 19.95 9.59 -13.68
N GLN A 29 18.69 9.77 -13.28
CA GLN A 29 18.33 10.03 -11.89
C GLN A 29 17.26 9.03 -11.43
N PRO A 30 17.27 8.63 -10.17
CA PRO A 30 16.18 7.84 -9.61
C PRO A 30 14.85 8.61 -9.67
N GLN A 31 13.79 7.92 -9.99
CA GLN A 31 12.44 8.46 -9.98
C GLN A 31 11.50 7.44 -9.36
N ASP A 32 10.53 7.92 -8.62
CA ASP A 32 9.44 7.13 -8.05
C ASP A 32 8.11 7.65 -8.59
N GLY A 33 7.24 6.72 -8.96
CA GLY A 33 5.92 7.01 -9.50
C GLY A 33 4.88 6.06 -8.95
N HIS A 34 3.63 6.44 -9.12
CA HIS A 34 2.48 5.70 -8.65
C HIS A 34 1.40 5.67 -9.72
N TYR A 35 0.77 4.51 -9.93
CA TYR A 35 -0.32 4.35 -10.88
C TYR A 35 -1.41 3.44 -10.31
N SER A 36 -2.64 3.95 -10.28
CA SER A 36 -3.82 3.16 -9.90
C SER A 36 -4.54 2.68 -11.15
N TYR A 37 -4.79 1.40 -11.23
CA TYR A 37 -5.49 0.76 -12.34
C TYR A 37 -6.79 0.11 -11.86
N LEU A 38 -7.89 0.44 -12.52
CA LEU A 38 -9.18 -0.21 -12.33
C LEU A 38 -9.36 -1.28 -13.41
N ALA A 39 -9.35 -2.54 -13.00
CA ALA A 39 -9.57 -3.66 -13.90
C ALA A 39 -11.04 -3.78 -14.32
N LYS A 40 -11.31 -4.50 -15.42
CA LYS A 40 -12.67 -4.70 -15.94
C LYS A 40 -13.63 -5.40 -14.96
N ASN A 41 -13.09 -6.15 -14.01
CA ASN A 41 -13.85 -6.81 -12.95
C ASN A 41 -14.06 -5.90 -11.72
N HIS A 42 -13.82 -4.58 -11.84
CA HIS A 42 -13.86 -3.59 -10.76
C HIS A 42 -12.82 -3.78 -9.65
N SER A 43 -11.86 -4.68 -9.80
CA SER A 43 -10.72 -4.76 -8.88
C SER A 43 -9.77 -3.59 -9.13
N ARG A 44 -9.36 -2.91 -8.07
CA ARG A 44 -8.39 -1.83 -8.10
C ARG A 44 -7.02 -2.35 -7.73
N PHE A 45 -6.03 -2.03 -8.52
CA PHE A 45 -4.63 -2.35 -8.28
C PHE A 45 -3.83 -1.07 -8.22
N ASP A 46 -3.02 -0.94 -7.18
CA ASP A 46 -2.07 0.15 -7.07
C ASP A 46 -0.67 -0.35 -7.41
N LEU A 47 -0.03 0.34 -8.34
CA LEU A 47 1.29 0.01 -8.83
C LEU A 47 2.27 1.09 -8.40
N ARG A 48 3.30 0.71 -7.66
CA ARG A 48 4.45 1.57 -7.40
C ARG A 48 5.54 1.27 -8.39
N ILE A 49 6.07 2.33 -8.96
CA ILE A 49 7.08 2.27 -10.01
C ILE A 49 8.30 3.01 -9.51
N SER A 50 9.45 2.33 -9.44
CA SER A 50 10.72 2.96 -9.08
C SER A 50 11.73 2.71 -10.18
N THR A 51 12.41 3.76 -10.64
CA THR A 51 13.45 3.66 -11.65
C THR A 51 14.78 4.13 -11.07
N ILE A 52 15.85 3.41 -11.40
CA ILE A 52 17.21 3.76 -11.02
C ILE A 52 18.14 3.61 -12.23
N PRO A 53 19.16 4.47 -12.36
CA PRO A 53 20.21 4.31 -13.36
C PRO A 53 20.95 2.97 -13.20
N ALA A 54 21.27 2.34 -14.31
CA ALA A 54 22.06 1.12 -14.37
C ALA A 54 23.14 1.24 -15.44
N GLN A 55 24.16 0.36 -15.44
CA GLN A 55 25.27 0.42 -16.39
C GLN A 55 24.84 0.40 -17.86
N LYS A 56 23.74 -0.27 -18.19
CA LYS A 56 23.24 -0.42 -19.55
C LYS A 56 21.82 0.15 -19.73
N GLY A 57 21.56 1.33 -19.15
CA GLY A 57 20.25 1.98 -19.20
C GLY A 57 19.62 2.16 -17.82
N GLU A 58 18.36 1.85 -17.68
CA GLU A 58 17.63 1.97 -16.42
C GLU A 58 17.14 0.61 -15.94
N LYS A 59 17.08 0.44 -14.63
CA LYS A 59 16.35 -0.65 -13.97
C LYS A 59 15.03 -0.09 -13.44
N MET A 60 13.94 -0.77 -13.75
CA MET A 60 12.61 -0.44 -13.23
C MET A 60 12.14 -1.55 -12.30
N VAL A 61 11.62 -1.17 -11.15
CA VAL A 61 10.99 -2.05 -10.18
C VAL A 61 9.50 -1.69 -10.11
N LEU A 62 8.65 -2.67 -10.32
CA LEU A 62 7.21 -2.53 -10.24
C LEU A 62 6.73 -3.33 -9.03
N ARG A 63 6.09 -2.66 -8.07
CA ARG A 63 5.44 -3.31 -6.93
C ARG A 63 3.93 -3.20 -7.11
N LEU A 64 3.31 -4.33 -7.33
CA LEU A 64 1.86 -4.44 -7.36
C LEU A 64 1.37 -4.53 -5.93
N LEU A 65 0.51 -3.60 -5.54
CA LEU A 65 -0.24 -3.61 -4.28
C LEU A 65 -1.65 -4.05 -4.63
N ASP A 66 -1.96 -5.29 -4.28
CA ASP A 66 -3.31 -5.82 -4.43
C ASP A 66 -4.14 -5.30 -3.25
N GLN A 67 -5.20 -4.55 -3.55
CA GLN A 67 -6.17 -4.17 -2.52
C GLN A 67 -7.02 -5.41 -2.23
N ILE A 68 -6.46 -6.34 -1.47
CA ILE A 68 -7.27 -7.41 -0.88
C ILE A 68 -8.28 -6.69 0.02
N PRO A 69 -9.59 -6.96 -0.13
CA PRO A 69 -10.57 -6.42 0.80
C PRO A 69 -10.21 -6.93 2.20
N VAL A 70 -9.53 -6.08 2.95
CA VAL A 70 -9.19 -6.37 4.34
C VAL A 70 -10.53 -6.47 5.06
N THR A 71 -10.79 -7.61 5.66
CA THR A 71 -11.89 -7.76 6.59
C THR A 71 -11.61 -6.81 7.75
N HIS A 72 -12.19 -5.61 7.69
CA HIS A 72 -12.04 -4.58 8.72
C HIS A 72 -12.79 -4.93 10.01
N ASN A 73 -12.96 -6.22 10.28
CA ASN A 73 -13.62 -6.71 11.49
C ASN A 73 -12.54 -7.22 12.45
N LEU A 74 -12.36 -6.52 13.55
CA LEU A 74 -11.40 -6.87 14.59
C LEU A 74 -11.65 -8.28 15.15
N GLU A 75 -12.91 -8.72 15.21
CA GLU A 75 -13.31 -10.03 15.70
C GLU A 75 -12.91 -11.17 14.76
N ALA A 76 -12.79 -10.88 13.46
CA ALA A 76 -12.40 -11.87 12.46
C ALA A 76 -10.88 -12.09 12.37
N LEU A 77 -10.07 -11.30 13.08
CA LEU A 77 -8.60 -11.39 13.03
C LEU A 77 -8.02 -12.54 13.86
N GLY A 78 -8.85 -13.26 14.64
CA GLY A 78 -8.41 -14.43 15.40
C GLY A 78 -7.73 -14.12 16.72
N PHE A 79 -7.96 -12.95 17.31
CA PHE A 79 -7.54 -12.64 18.67
C PHE A 79 -8.26 -13.52 19.71
N PHE A 80 -7.57 -13.84 20.80
CA PHE A 80 -8.23 -14.40 21.97
C PHE A 80 -9.23 -13.39 22.56
N GLU A 81 -10.29 -13.87 23.21
CA GLU A 81 -11.38 -13.03 23.68
C GLU A 81 -10.92 -12.00 24.72
N GLU A 82 -9.95 -12.37 25.55
CA GLU A 82 -9.32 -11.48 26.52
C GLU A 82 -8.60 -10.32 25.84
N ASP A 83 -7.74 -10.60 24.83
CA ASP A 83 -7.00 -9.59 24.07
C ASP A 83 -7.94 -8.69 23.26
N LEU A 84 -8.97 -9.28 22.67
CA LEU A 84 -9.99 -8.54 21.92
C LEU A 84 -10.72 -7.54 22.83
N SER A 85 -11.02 -7.92 24.07
CA SER A 85 -11.65 -7.03 25.05
C SER A 85 -10.74 -5.85 25.41
N VAL A 86 -9.43 -6.08 25.58
CA VAL A 86 -8.44 -5.03 25.84
C VAL A 86 -8.36 -4.05 24.66
N LEU A 87 -8.29 -4.55 23.43
CA LEU A 87 -8.25 -3.71 22.22
C LEU A 87 -9.53 -2.87 22.07
N LYS A 88 -10.70 -3.46 22.28
CA LYS A 88 -11.99 -2.74 22.25
C LYS A 88 -12.06 -1.64 23.31
N ASN A 89 -11.58 -1.90 24.52
CA ASN A 89 -11.53 -0.91 25.57
C ASN A 89 -10.54 0.23 25.25
N ALA A 90 -9.38 -0.09 24.70
CA ALA A 90 -8.43 0.91 24.22
C ALA A 90 -9.05 1.82 23.14
N CYS A 91 -9.80 1.26 22.20
CA CYS A 91 -10.50 2.03 21.16
C CYS A 91 -11.57 2.98 21.71
N ARG A 92 -12.17 2.68 22.85
CA ARG A 92 -13.22 3.51 23.49
C ARG A 92 -12.69 4.59 24.40
N ALA A 93 -11.47 4.44 24.87
CA ALA A 93 -10.86 5.39 25.79
C ALA A 93 -10.54 6.73 25.12
N THR A 94 -10.60 7.81 25.89
CA THR A 94 -10.40 9.19 25.41
C THR A 94 -8.94 9.61 25.32
N SER A 95 -8.02 8.88 25.97
CA SER A 95 -6.62 9.28 26.12
C SER A 95 -5.73 8.04 26.18
N TRP A 96 -5.55 7.37 25.05
CA TRP A 96 -4.70 6.19 24.94
C TRP A 96 -3.78 6.28 23.73
N MET A 97 -2.66 5.57 23.81
CA MET A 97 -1.78 5.32 22.70
C MET A 97 -1.67 3.80 22.51
N VAL A 98 -1.90 3.34 21.29
CA VAL A 98 -1.69 1.94 20.91
C VAL A 98 -0.52 1.87 19.95
N ILE A 99 0.50 1.10 20.28
CA ILE A 99 1.69 0.91 19.45
C ILE A 99 1.70 -0.52 18.93
N MET A 100 1.66 -0.68 17.61
CA MET A 100 1.76 -1.98 16.94
C MET A 100 3.20 -2.26 16.53
N VAL A 101 3.79 -3.34 17.05
CA VAL A 101 5.18 -3.73 16.76
C VAL A 101 5.20 -5.13 16.16
N GLY A 102 6.03 -5.32 15.16
CA GLY A 102 6.21 -6.63 14.52
C GLY A 102 6.88 -6.54 13.15
N PRO A 103 7.32 -7.65 12.55
CA PRO A 103 7.91 -7.68 11.22
C PRO A 103 6.89 -7.32 10.12
N THR A 104 7.38 -7.17 8.89
CA THR A 104 6.51 -7.00 7.71
C THR A 104 5.61 -8.23 7.55
N GLY A 105 4.33 -8.02 7.22
CA GLY A 105 3.36 -9.10 7.04
C GLY A 105 2.79 -9.68 8.35
N SER A 106 3.10 -9.11 9.53
CA SER A 106 2.56 -9.58 10.82
C SER A 106 1.12 -9.11 11.12
N GLY A 107 0.47 -8.40 10.20
CA GLY A 107 -0.90 -7.93 10.37
C GLY A 107 -1.05 -6.58 11.10
N LYS A 108 0.03 -5.82 11.30
CA LYS A 108 -0.03 -4.51 12.00
C LYS A 108 -1.04 -3.56 11.38
N THR A 109 -0.91 -3.30 10.08
CA THR A 109 -1.80 -2.41 9.32
C THR A 109 -3.23 -2.92 9.36
N THR A 110 -3.43 -4.22 9.12
CA THR A 110 -4.74 -4.86 9.18
C THR A 110 -5.42 -4.66 10.53
N THR A 111 -4.68 -4.84 11.62
CA THR A 111 -5.20 -4.63 12.97
C THR A 111 -5.54 -3.17 13.23
N LEU A 112 -4.66 -2.23 12.83
CA LEU A 112 -4.91 -0.79 12.98
C LEU A 112 -6.16 -0.35 12.21
N TYR A 113 -6.32 -0.76 10.95
CA TYR A 113 -7.52 -0.45 10.17
C TYR A 113 -8.78 -1.05 10.77
N SER A 114 -8.70 -2.28 11.31
CA SER A 114 -9.84 -2.90 11.99
C SER A 114 -10.22 -2.15 13.26
N MET A 115 -9.25 -1.63 14.02
CA MET A 115 -9.50 -0.77 15.18
C MET A 115 -10.10 0.59 14.77
N LEU A 116 -9.58 1.21 13.71
CA LEU A 116 -10.12 2.45 13.16
C LEU A 116 -11.57 2.26 12.68
N ASN A 117 -11.85 1.16 12.00
CA ASN A 117 -13.21 0.85 11.57
C ASN A 117 -14.18 0.67 12.73
N LEU A 118 -13.73 0.08 13.84
CA LEU A 118 -14.54 -0.09 15.04
C LEU A 118 -14.97 1.25 15.66
N ILE A 119 -14.12 2.28 15.59
CA ILE A 119 -14.41 3.61 16.14
C ILE A 119 -14.97 4.59 15.12
N ASN A 120 -14.98 4.22 13.84
CA ASN A 120 -15.45 5.08 12.76
C ASN A 120 -16.96 5.30 12.87
N SER A 121 -17.36 6.53 13.14
CA SER A 121 -18.74 6.95 13.23
C SER A 121 -18.89 8.39 12.73
N PRO A 122 -20.09 8.80 12.27
CA PRO A 122 -20.33 10.17 11.79
C PRO A 122 -20.06 11.25 12.85
N SER A 123 -20.01 10.88 14.11
CA SER A 123 -19.75 11.81 15.23
C SER A 123 -18.27 11.96 15.58
N ARG A 124 -17.38 11.21 14.94
CA ARG A 124 -15.93 11.22 15.22
C ARG A 124 -15.14 11.71 14.01
N ASN A 125 -14.21 12.60 14.25
CA ASN A 125 -13.21 13.01 13.27
C ASN A 125 -11.96 12.15 13.44
N ILE A 126 -11.65 11.33 12.43
CA ILE A 126 -10.49 10.44 12.42
C ILE A 126 -9.52 10.95 11.36
N LEU A 127 -8.28 11.20 11.76
CA LEU A 127 -7.20 11.61 10.87
C LEU A 127 -6.12 10.52 10.88
N THR A 128 -5.65 10.13 9.70
CA THR A 128 -4.52 9.22 9.53
C THR A 128 -3.34 9.92 8.87
N ILE A 129 -2.13 9.52 9.24
CA ILE A 129 -0.89 9.94 8.57
C ILE A 129 -0.19 8.65 8.16
N GLU A 130 -0.06 8.47 6.86
CA GLU A 130 0.43 7.22 6.30
C GLU A 130 1.54 7.49 5.27
N ASN A 131 2.54 6.63 5.25
CA ASN A 131 3.60 6.68 4.24
C ASN A 131 3.97 5.25 3.80
N PRO A 132 3.40 4.83 2.71
CA PRO A 132 2.33 5.44 1.92
C PRO A 132 0.92 5.10 2.46
N VAL A 133 -0.09 5.75 1.92
CA VAL A 133 -1.50 5.35 2.12
C VAL A 133 -1.72 3.99 1.48
N GLU A 134 -2.25 3.03 2.23
CA GLU A 134 -2.59 1.66 1.78
C GLU A 134 -4.07 1.50 1.49
#